data_d7aa03f78a51c5e29aa339ea84faae2c
#
_entry.id   d7aa03f78a51c5e29aa339ea84faae2c
#
_cell.length_a   1.000
_cell.length_b   1.000
_cell.length_c   1.000
_cell.angle_alpha   90.00
_cell.angle_beta   90.00
_cell.angle_gamma   90.00
#
_symmetry.space_group_name_H-M   'P 1'
#
loop_
_entity.id
_entity.type
_entity.pdbx_description
1 polymer ?
#
loop_
_entity_poly.entity_id
_entity_poly.type
_entity_poly.pdbx_seq_one_letter_code
_entity_poly.pdbx_strand_id
1 'polypeptide(L)'
;MCRLTWQGEGLDRLLDAKHAATVEQVVSILTLAGWLVATEVSFNIYGERGSIDILAFHRTSRVLLVVEVKSVVPDVQATLVTLDRKERLAVEIARGRGWHGVAVARLLVIRESRTARRRIEEHAATFGTMFPDRIGRIRSWLKGPDPRSPLRGLWFLPNGPQEVARRSGSLPARSPKHDRPAAF
;
A
#
# COMPACT_ATOMS: atom_id res chain seq x y z
N MET A 1 -20.94 -25.74 30.01
CA MET A 1 -21.37 -24.70 29.05
C MET A 1 -20.14 -23.91 28.63
N CYS A 2 -19.45 -24.30 27.53
CA CYS A 2 -18.26 -23.59 27.05
C CYS A 2 -18.69 -22.33 26.27
N ARG A 3 -18.31 -21.18 26.77
CA ARG A 3 -18.44 -19.90 26.04
C ARG A 3 -17.30 -19.82 25.03
N LEU A 4 -17.60 -20.02 23.77
CA LEU A 4 -16.74 -19.64 22.66
C LEU A 4 -16.71 -18.10 22.57
N THR A 5 -15.68 -17.48 23.13
CA THR A 5 -15.38 -16.07 22.91
C THR A 5 -14.74 -15.95 21.53
N TRP A 6 -15.42 -15.23 20.64
CA TRP A 6 -15.01 -15.03 19.25
C TRP A 6 -13.73 -14.18 19.21
N GLN A 7 -12.67 -14.72 18.59
CA GLN A 7 -11.35 -14.05 18.46
C GLN A 7 -11.30 -13.00 17.33
N GLY A 8 -12.47 -12.59 16.78
CA GLY A 8 -12.55 -11.64 15.66
C GLY A 8 -11.98 -10.26 15.97
N GLU A 9 -12.26 -9.71 17.15
CA GLU A 9 -11.81 -8.36 17.52
C GLU A 9 -10.27 -8.19 17.57
N GLY A 10 -9.55 -9.24 17.93
CA GLY A 10 -8.08 -9.22 17.97
C GLY A 10 -7.46 -9.20 16.58
N LEU A 11 -8.06 -9.90 15.61
CA LEU A 11 -7.61 -9.93 14.23
C LEU A 11 -7.91 -8.62 13.52
N ASP A 12 -9.09 -8.06 13.72
CA ASP A 12 -9.49 -6.77 13.13
C ASP A 12 -8.58 -5.63 13.61
N ARG A 13 -8.32 -5.53 14.92
CA ARG A 13 -7.36 -4.56 15.49
C ARG A 13 -5.94 -4.73 14.91
N LEU A 14 -5.52 -5.96 14.67
CA LEU A 14 -4.20 -6.23 14.10
C LEU A 14 -4.13 -5.81 12.62
N LEU A 15 -5.20 -6.00 11.87
CA LEU A 15 -5.31 -5.56 10.48
C LEU A 15 -5.35 -4.04 10.38
N ASP A 16 -6.10 -3.38 11.27
CA ASP A 16 -6.18 -1.92 11.35
C ASP A 16 -4.83 -1.30 11.72
N ALA A 17 -4.13 -1.85 12.71
CA ALA A 17 -2.78 -1.41 13.08
C ALA A 17 -1.76 -1.57 11.93
N LYS A 18 -1.87 -2.67 11.17
CA LYS A 18 -1.02 -2.90 10.00
C LYS A 18 -1.35 -1.95 8.85
N HIS A 19 -2.63 -1.66 8.65
CA HIS A 19 -3.08 -0.67 7.68
C HIS A 19 -2.53 0.72 8.03
N ALA A 20 -2.75 1.20 9.26
CA ALA A 20 -2.27 2.49 9.74
C ALA A 20 -0.75 2.64 9.59
N ALA A 21 0.04 1.64 10.00
CA ALA A 21 1.49 1.65 9.84
C ALA A 21 1.94 1.73 8.36
N THR A 22 1.18 1.12 7.44
CA THR A 22 1.46 1.19 6.00
C THR A 22 1.13 2.57 5.46
N VAL A 23 0.01 3.17 5.88
CA VAL A 23 -0.37 4.55 5.55
C VAL A 23 0.71 5.53 6.01
N GLU A 24 1.16 5.45 7.26
CA GLU A 24 2.23 6.31 7.82
C GLU A 24 3.53 6.21 7.01
N GLN A 25 3.92 5.00 6.61
CA GLN A 25 5.13 4.80 5.81
C GLN A 25 5.00 5.45 4.43
N VAL A 26 3.84 5.33 3.77
CA VAL A 26 3.59 6.00 2.48
C VAL A 26 3.55 7.50 2.63
N VAL A 27 2.88 8.02 3.66
CA VAL A 27 2.85 9.46 3.99
C VAL A 27 4.27 10.02 4.15
N SER A 28 5.12 9.34 4.91
CA SER A 28 6.53 9.73 5.07
C SER A 28 7.26 9.83 3.73
N ILE A 29 7.11 8.82 2.86
CA ILE A 29 7.75 8.79 1.53
C ILE A 29 7.27 9.96 0.66
N LEU A 30 5.96 10.22 0.64
CA LEU A 30 5.38 11.31 -0.15
C LEU A 30 5.79 12.69 0.38
N THR A 31 5.77 12.89 1.69
CA THR A 31 6.18 14.15 2.33
C THR A 31 7.64 14.47 2.03
N LEU A 32 8.54 13.48 2.16
CA LEU A 32 9.96 13.62 1.81
C LEU A 32 10.18 13.92 0.32
N ALA A 33 9.26 13.51 -0.55
CA ALA A 33 9.26 13.82 -1.98
C ALA A 33 8.57 15.15 -2.33
N GLY A 34 8.16 15.95 -1.34
CA GLY A 34 7.61 17.30 -1.55
C GLY A 34 6.10 17.35 -1.82
N TRP A 35 5.37 16.26 -1.54
CA TRP A 35 3.92 16.24 -1.68
C TRP A 35 3.22 16.83 -0.45
N LEU A 36 2.13 17.55 -0.67
CA LEU A 36 1.13 17.79 0.34
C LEU A 36 0.26 16.54 0.48
N VAL A 37 0.03 16.09 1.70
CA VAL A 37 -0.66 14.82 1.96
C VAL A 37 -1.83 15.03 2.90
N ALA A 38 -2.95 14.38 2.59
CA ALA A 38 -4.11 14.25 3.47
C ALA A 38 -4.51 12.76 3.54
N THR A 39 -4.75 12.27 4.74
CA THR A 39 -5.18 10.90 5.01
C THR A 39 -6.68 10.83 5.32
N GLU A 40 -7.28 9.65 5.12
CA GLU A 40 -8.69 9.35 5.46
C GLU A 40 -9.66 10.41 4.91
N VAL A 41 -9.46 10.80 3.64
CA VAL A 41 -10.23 11.87 3.00
C VAL A 41 -11.63 11.38 2.65
N SER A 42 -12.58 11.58 3.54
CA SER A 42 -13.98 11.26 3.32
C SER A 42 -14.60 12.18 2.27
N PHE A 43 -15.51 11.64 1.47
CA PHE A 43 -16.25 12.39 0.47
C PHE A 43 -17.71 11.94 0.37
N ASN A 44 -18.56 12.87 -0.08
CA ASN A 44 -19.95 12.62 -0.45
C ASN A 44 -20.27 13.55 -1.64
N ILE A 45 -20.09 13.04 -2.85
CA ILE A 45 -20.20 13.81 -4.08
C ILE A 45 -21.15 13.08 -5.02
N TYR A 46 -22.18 13.76 -5.49
CA TYR A 46 -23.20 13.22 -6.40
C TYR A 46 -23.86 11.92 -5.88
N GLY A 47 -24.02 11.81 -4.56
CA GLY A 47 -24.55 10.61 -3.92
C GLY A 47 -23.53 9.48 -3.74
N GLU A 48 -22.34 9.59 -4.28
CA GLU A 48 -21.26 8.65 -4.06
C GLU A 48 -20.49 8.98 -2.79
N ARG A 49 -20.38 8.00 -1.90
CA ARG A 49 -19.71 8.15 -0.60
C ARG A 49 -18.50 7.24 -0.50
N GLY A 50 -17.50 7.65 0.26
CA GLY A 50 -16.33 6.87 0.54
C GLY A 50 -15.25 7.64 1.27
N SER A 51 -14.09 7.01 1.42
CA SER A 51 -12.87 7.64 1.93
C SER A 51 -11.70 7.24 1.05
N ILE A 52 -10.79 8.18 0.79
CA ILE A 52 -9.50 7.94 0.15
C ILE A 52 -8.47 7.78 1.25
N ASP A 53 -7.73 6.68 1.26
CA ASP A 53 -6.74 6.41 2.32
C ASP A 53 -5.68 7.49 2.37
N ILE A 54 -5.13 7.86 1.18
CA ILE A 54 -4.22 9.01 1.04
C ILE A 54 -4.55 9.76 -0.25
N LEU A 55 -4.85 11.05 -0.13
CA LEU A 55 -4.88 11.99 -1.26
C LEU A 55 -3.66 12.90 -1.14
N ALA A 56 -2.85 12.96 -2.20
CA ALA A 56 -1.67 13.81 -2.20
C ALA A 56 -1.68 14.79 -3.39
N PHE A 57 -1.04 15.95 -3.20
CA PHE A 57 -0.96 17.00 -4.21
C PHE A 57 0.47 17.51 -4.33
N HIS A 58 1.02 17.45 -5.53
CA HIS A 58 2.33 18.01 -5.84
C HIS A 58 2.17 19.40 -6.45
N ARG A 59 2.54 20.43 -5.68
CA ARG A 59 2.25 21.85 -6.04
C ARG A 59 2.85 22.25 -7.36
N THR A 60 4.12 21.91 -7.60
CA THR A 60 4.87 22.36 -8.80
C THR A 60 4.28 21.77 -10.09
N SER A 61 4.00 20.49 -10.12
CA SER A 61 3.43 19.82 -11.31
C SER A 61 1.90 19.86 -11.35
N ARG A 62 1.25 20.28 -10.26
CA ARG A 62 -0.20 20.28 -10.09
C ARG A 62 -0.84 18.91 -10.32
N VAL A 63 -0.14 17.86 -9.92
CA VAL A 63 -0.63 16.47 -10.01
C VAL A 63 -1.28 16.07 -8.69
N LEU A 64 -2.43 15.40 -8.76
CA LEU A 64 -3.06 14.69 -7.67
C LEU A 64 -2.65 13.22 -7.73
N LEU A 65 -2.44 12.62 -6.56
CA LEU A 65 -2.19 11.19 -6.42
C LEU A 65 -3.21 10.60 -5.45
N VAL A 66 -4.00 9.66 -5.96
CA VAL A 66 -4.89 8.82 -5.15
C VAL A 66 -4.14 7.55 -4.77
N VAL A 67 -3.98 7.31 -3.48
CA VAL A 67 -3.37 6.08 -2.97
C VAL A 67 -4.41 5.27 -2.22
N GLU A 68 -4.52 4.02 -2.59
CA GLU A 68 -5.27 3.00 -1.88
C GLU A 68 -4.30 2.05 -1.19
N VAL A 69 -4.49 1.81 0.09
CA VAL A 69 -3.64 0.92 0.90
C VAL A 69 -4.42 -0.34 1.25
N LYS A 70 -3.84 -1.50 0.98
CA LYS A 70 -4.44 -2.80 1.29
C LYS A 70 -3.46 -3.72 2.02
N SER A 71 -3.91 -4.28 3.14
CA SER A 71 -3.21 -5.38 3.81
C SER A 71 -3.48 -6.72 3.13
N VAL A 72 -4.70 -6.88 2.61
CA VAL A 72 -5.16 -8.04 1.82
C VAL A 72 -6.06 -7.54 0.69
N VAL A 73 -6.15 -8.31 -0.40
CA VAL A 73 -7.05 -8.04 -1.54
C VAL A 73 -8.04 -9.19 -1.66
N PRO A 74 -9.12 -9.20 -0.88
CA PRO A 74 -10.08 -10.30 -0.89
C PRO A 74 -10.89 -10.32 -2.19
N ASP A 75 -11.30 -9.14 -2.68
CA ASP A 75 -12.05 -8.95 -3.90
C ASP A 75 -11.32 -7.96 -4.82
N VAL A 76 -10.81 -8.50 -5.94
CA VAL A 76 -10.06 -7.73 -6.94
C VAL A 76 -10.97 -6.74 -7.64
N GLN A 77 -12.16 -7.18 -8.07
CA GLN A 77 -13.09 -6.35 -8.83
C GLN A 77 -13.59 -5.17 -7.99
N ALA A 78 -14.02 -5.43 -6.76
CA ALA A 78 -14.46 -4.37 -5.85
C ALA A 78 -13.34 -3.37 -5.54
N THR A 79 -12.08 -3.84 -5.42
CA THR A 79 -10.91 -2.97 -5.21
C THR A 79 -10.69 -2.04 -6.41
N LEU A 80 -10.74 -2.56 -7.62
CA LEU A 80 -10.53 -1.78 -8.85
C LEU A 80 -11.65 -0.76 -9.06
N VAL A 81 -12.92 -1.17 -8.94
CA VAL A 81 -14.10 -0.27 -9.06
C VAL A 81 -14.02 0.87 -8.02
N THR A 82 -13.64 0.54 -6.79
CA THR A 82 -13.48 1.55 -5.74
C THR A 82 -12.38 2.55 -6.07
N LEU A 83 -11.24 2.08 -6.57
CA LEU A 83 -10.12 2.95 -6.93
C LEU A 83 -10.44 3.82 -8.16
N ASP A 84 -11.11 3.27 -9.18
CA ASP A 84 -11.56 4.03 -10.34
C ASP A 84 -12.52 5.17 -9.95
N ARG A 85 -13.45 4.90 -9.03
CA ARG A 85 -14.35 5.92 -8.47
C ARG A 85 -13.57 7.01 -7.73
N LYS A 86 -12.62 6.65 -6.87
CA LYS A 86 -11.78 7.59 -6.13
C LYS A 86 -10.94 8.46 -7.08
N GLU A 87 -10.35 7.86 -8.12
CA GLU A 87 -9.59 8.58 -9.16
C GLU A 87 -10.46 9.59 -9.91
N ARG A 88 -11.65 9.18 -10.35
CA ARG A 88 -12.60 10.03 -11.08
C ARG A 88 -13.07 11.23 -10.26
N LEU A 89 -13.29 11.06 -8.96
CA LEU A 89 -13.78 12.11 -8.06
C LEU A 89 -12.65 12.95 -7.45
N ALA A 90 -11.38 12.54 -7.61
CA ALA A 90 -10.23 13.15 -6.92
C ALA A 90 -10.10 14.65 -7.14
N VAL A 91 -10.38 15.15 -8.36
CA VAL A 91 -10.28 16.60 -8.68
C VAL A 91 -11.30 17.40 -7.87
N GLU A 92 -12.55 16.91 -7.78
CA GLU A 92 -13.60 17.58 -7.03
C GLU A 92 -13.34 17.54 -5.52
N ILE A 93 -12.91 16.38 -5.01
CA ILE A 93 -12.51 16.21 -3.61
C ILE A 93 -11.36 17.16 -3.24
N ALA A 94 -10.36 17.28 -4.11
CA ALA A 94 -9.19 18.12 -3.92
C ALA A 94 -9.51 19.62 -3.94
N ARG A 95 -10.48 20.06 -4.76
CA ARG A 95 -10.95 21.46 -4.80
C ARG A 95 -11.44 21.94 -3.45
N GLY A 96 -12.16 21.11 -2.69
CA GLY A 96 -12.60 21.43 -1.34
C GLY A 96 -11.43 21.69 -0.35
N ARG A 97 -10.20 21.33 -0.73
CA ARG A 97 -8.96 21.57 0.02
C ARG A 97 -8.11 22.71 -0.57
N GLY A 98 -8.59 23.41 -1.60
CA GLY A 98 -7.83 24.39 -2.34
C GLY A 98 -6.73 23.79 -3.24
N TRP A 99 -6.81 22.48 -3.55
CA TRP A 99 -5.85 21.80 -4.43
C TRP A 99 -6.38 21.74 -5.87
N HIS A 100 -5.75 22.46 -6.77
CA HIS A 100 -6.17 22.60 -8.17
C HIS A 100 -5.30 21.69 -9.06
N GLY A 101 -5.57 20.40 -9.05
CA GLY A 101 -4.88 19.40 -9.86
C GLY A 101 -5.27 19.50 -11.34
N VAL A 102 -4.30 19.28 -12.23
CA VAL A 102 -4.48 19.22 -13.69
C VAL A 102 -4.41 17.78 -14.21
N ALA A 103 -3.89 16.87 -13.43
CA ALA A 103 -3.84 15.44 -13.72
C ALA A 103 -4.03 14.64 -12.43
N VAL A 104 -4.57 13.43 -12.58
CA VAL A 104 -4.75 12.48 -11.48
C VAL A 104 -3.95 11.23 -11.78
N ALA A 105 -3.17 10.81 -10.80
CA ALA A 105 -2.43 9.55 -10.80
C ALA A 105 -3.00 8.63 -9.73
N ARG A 106 -2.76 7.31 -9.85
CA ARG A 106 -3.18 6.33 -8.86
C ARG A 106 -2.07 5.37 -8.48
N LEU A 107 -2.09 4.99 -7.21
CA LEU A 107 -1.15 4.04 -6.63
C LEU A 107 -1.91 3.07 -5.72
N LEU A 108 -1.86 1.79 -6.05
CA LEU A 108 -2.30 0.73 -5.15
C LEU A 108 -1.10 0.24 -4.37
N VAL A 109 -1.10 0.48 -3.07
CA VAL A 109 -0.06 -0.02 -2.16
C VAL A 109 -0.58 -1.25 -1.45
N ILE A 110 0.15 -2.34 -1.56
CA ILE A 110 -0.20 -3.60 -0.92
C ILE A 110 0.91 -3.95 0.07
N ARG A 111 0.53 -4.21 1.33
CA ARG A 111 1.48 -4.73 2.30
C ARG A 111 2.02 -6.07 1.84
N GLU A 112 3.34 -6.20 1.81
CA GLU A 112 3.98 -7.40 1.27
C GLU A 112 3.70 -8.63 2.13
N SER A 113 3.13 -9.67 1.49
CA SER A 113 2.95 -10.99 2.06
C SER A 113 2.90 -12.03 0.93
N ARG A 114 3.19 -13.30 1.26
CA ARG A 114 3.06 -14.39 0.27
C ARG A 114 1.63 -14.49 -0.28
N THR A 115 0.64 -14.37 0.59
CA THR A 115 -0.78 -14.42 0.20
C THR A 115 -1.15 -13.27 -0.73
N ALA A 116 -0.71 -12.05 -0.44
CA ALA A 116 -0.98 -10.89 -1.28
C ALA A 116 -0.30 -11.03 -2.66
N ARG A 117 0.95 -11.47 -2.71
CA ARG A 117 1.65 -11.71 -3.99
C ARG A 117 0.93 -12.75 -4.84
N ARG A 118 0.62 -13.92 -4.25
CA ARG A 118 -0.11 -14.98 -4.95
C ARG A 118 -1.45 -14.48 -5.48
N ARG A 119 -2.19 -13.70 -4.70
CA ARG A 119 -3.48 -13.14 -5.12
C ARG A 119 -3.34 -12.20 -6.33
N ILE A 120 -2.30 -11.36 -6.37
CA ILE A 120 -2.03 -10.49 -7.51
C ILE A 120 -1.56 -11.31 -8.73
N GLU A 121 -0.76 -12.35 -8.53
CA GLU A 121 -0.30 -13.26 -9.59
C GLU A 121 -1.46 -14.03 -10.23
N GLU A 122 -2.43 -14.50 -9.44
CA GLU A 122 -3.66 -15.14 -9.92
C GLU A 122 -4.48 -14.24 -10.87
N HIS A 123 -4.31 -12.91 -10.77
CA HIS A 123 -4.98 -11.91 -11.59
C HIS A 123 -3.99 -11.02 -12.37
N ALA A 124 -2.83 -11.57 -12.74
CA ALA A 124 -1.72 -10.80 -13.32
C ALA A 124 -2.09 -10.01 -14.58
N ALA A 125 -2.92 -10.56 -15.45
CA ALA A 125 -3.39 -9.87 -16.67
C ALA A 125 -4.18 -8.60 -16.32
N THR A 126 -5.11 -8.68 -15.38
CA THR A 126 -5.93 -7.56 -14.92
C THR A 126 -5.08 -6.49 -14.27
N PHE A 127 -4.25 -6.87 -13.29
CA PHE A 127 -3.37 -5.92 -12.61
C PHE A 127 -2.30 -5.32 -13.52
N GLY A 128 -1.77 -6.09 -14.47
CA GLY A 128 -0.78 -5.61 -15.45
C GLY A 128 -1.36 -4.54 -16.38
N THR A 129 -2.63 -4.67 -16.77
CA THR A 129 -3.33 -3.65 -17.57
C THR A 129 -3.67 -2.41 -16.75
N MET A 130 -4.16 -2.60 -15.53
CA MET A 130 -4.62 -1.50 -14.68
C MET A 130 -3.48 -0.73 -14.03
N PHE A 131 -2.33 -1.37 -13.80
CA PHE A 131 -1.13 -0.83 -13.13
C PHE A 131 0.15 -1.19 -13.90
N PRO A 132 0.37 -0.64 -15.10
CA PRO A 132 1.52 -0.97 -15.93
C PRO A 132 2.85 -0.51 -15.36
N ASP A 133 2.82 0.46 -14.43
CA ASP A 133 4.04 1.08 -13.91
C ASP A 133 4.75 0.21 -12.87
N ARG A 134 6.03 -0.11 -13.16
CA ARG A 134 6.89 -0.91 -12.29
C ARG A 134 7.53 -0.07 -11.19
N ILE A 135 8.05 -0.72 -10.14
CA ILE A 135 8.59 -0.06 -8.94
C ILE A 135 9.67 0.98 -9.24
N GLY A 136 10.53 0.76 -10.24
CA GLY A 136 11.54 1.74 -10.65
C GLY A 136 10.91 3.05 -11.12
N ARG A 137 9.89 2.97 -12.00
CA ARG A 137 9.14 4.13 -12.45
C ARG A 137 8.35 4.78 -11.31
N ILE A 138 7.70 3.98 -10.44
CA ILE A 138 6.97 4.51 -9.29
C ILE A 138 7.89 5.42 -8.45
N ARG A 139 9.07 4.92 -8.06
CA ARG A 139 10.01 5.65 -7.22
C ARG A 139 10.57 6.91 -7.88
N SER A 140 10.89 6.87 -9.17
CA SER A 140 11.35 8.06 -9.89
C SER A 140 10.25 9.08 -10.09
N TRP A 141 9.04 8.61 -10.47
CA TRP A 141 7.90 9.47 -10.71
C TRP A 141 7.42 10.20 -9.45
N LEU A 142 7.44 9.54 -8.28
CA LEU A 142 7.07 10.19 -7.01
C LEU A 142 7.97 11.38 -6.65
N LYS A 143 9.23 11.40 -7.12
CA LYS A 143 10.19 12.50 -6.92
C LYS A 143 10.02 13.65 -7.91
N GLY A 144 9.44 13.39 -9.08
CA GLY A 144 9.23 14.35 -10.14
C GLY A 144 8.02 13.98 -10.99
N PRO A 145 6.80 14.20 -10.49
CA PRO A 145 5.59 13.78 -11.19
C PRO A 145 5.37 14.60 -12.46
N ASP A 146 5.13 13.90 -13.58
CA ASP A 146 4.78 14.49 -14.88
C ASP A 146 3.26 14.38 -15.09
N PRO A 147 2.54 15.52 -15.23
CA PRO A 147 1.10 15.52 -15.49
C PRO A 147 0.72 14.94 -16.86
N ARG A 148 1.65 14.93 -17.84
CA ARG A 148 1.43 14.34 -19.17
C ARG A 148 1.55 12.82 -19.18
N SER A 149 2.14 12.24 -18.15
CA SER A 149 2.30 10.80 -18.00
C SER A 149 1.96 10.37 -16.55
N PRO A 150 0.65 10.44 -16.18
CA PRO A 150 0.22 10.10 -14.82
C PRO A 150 0.58 8.67 -14.46
N LEU A 151 0.96 8.47 -13.20
CA LEU A 151 1.31 7.15 -12.67
C LEU A 151 0.08 6.26 -12.54
N ARG A 152 0.24 5.01 -12.92
CA ARG A 152 -0.68 3.90 -12.64
C ARG A 152 0.11 2.73 -12.05
N GLY A 153 0.38 2.78 -10.76
CA GLY A 153 1.32 1.89 -10.10
C GLY A 153 0.69 0.93 -9.11
N LEU A 154 1.26 -0.28 -9.00
CA LEU A 154 1.04 -1.21 -7.90
C LEU A 154 2.37 -1.42 -7.18
N TRP A 155 2.38 -1.17 -5.89
CA TRP A 155 3.57 -1.25 -5.07
C TRP A 155 3.39 -2.21 -3.89
N PHE A 156 4.19 -3.26 -3.85
CA PHE A 156 4.33 -4.08 -2.66
C PHE A 156 5.28 -3.39 -1.68
N LEU A 157 4.73 -2.92 -0.57
CA LEU A 157 5.51 -2.26 0.46
C LEU A 157 6.01 -3.29 1.47
N PRO A 158 7.34 -3.44 1.64
CA PRO A 158 7.91 -4.37 2.60
C PRO A 158 7.48 -4.06 4.03
N ASN A 159 7.39 -5.08 4.85
CA ASN A 159 7.24 -4.91 6.29
C ASN A 159 8.45 -4.13 6.81
N GLY A 160 8.23 -3.18 7.73
CA GLY A 160 9.30 -2.35 8.28
C GLY A 160 10.43 -3.18 8.94
N PRO A 161 11.55 -2.53 9.33
CA PRO A 161 12.80 -3.20 9.75
C PRO A 161 12.65 -4.24 10.88
N GLN A 162 11.63 -4.13 11.72
CA GLN A 162 11.42 -5.06 12.84
C GLN A 162 10.97 -6.47 12.40
N GLU A 163 10.40 -6.64 11.23
CA GLU A 163 9.92 -7.95 10.77
C GLU A 163 10.99 -8.70 9.95
N VAL A 164 11.94 -7.97 9.37
CA VAL A 164 13.09 -8.53 8.66
C VAL A 164 14.06 -9.20 9.65
N ALA A 165 14.26 -8.60 10.83
CA ALA A 165 15.14 -9.14 11.88
C ALA A 165 14.65 -10.48 12.46
N ARG A 166 13.35 -10.74 12.49
CA ARG A 166 12.79 -12.01 12.97
C ARG A 166 12.94 -13.16 11.97
N ARG A 167 13.14 -12.89 10.68
CA ARG A 167 13.32 -13.91 9.64
C ARG A 167 14.76 -14.37 9.47
N SER A 168 15.74 -13.55 9.87
CA SER A 168 17.18 -13.88 9.81
C SER A 168 17.71 -14.58 11.07
N GLY A 169 16.90 -14.73 12.13
CA GLY A 169 17.32 -15.26 13.43
C GLY A 169 17.17 -16.77 13.63
N SER A 170 16.73 -17.55 12.63
CA SER A 170 16.58 -19.00 12.79
C SER A 170 17.50 -19.81 11.87
N LEU A 171 18.82 -19.66 12.07
CA LEU A 171 19.76 -20.68 11.65
C LEU A 171 19.94 -21.64 12.84
N PRO A 172 19.68 -22.94 12.69
CA PRO A 172 19.95 -23.90 13.74
C PRO A 172 21.46 -23.96 13.97
N ALA A 173 21.87 -23.76 15.21
CA ALA A 173 23.24 -23.94 15.63
C ALA A 173 23.68 -25.38 15.32
N ARG A 174 24.69 -25.53 14.48
CA ARG A 174 25.38 -26.80 14.29
C ARG A 174 26.10 -27.13 15.59
N SER A 175 25.67 -28.21 16.26
CA SER A 175 26.42 -28.79 17.37
C SER A 175 27.80 -29.25 16.88
N PRO A 176 28.88 -28.97 17.62
CA PRO A 176 30.20 -29.48 17.28
C PRO A 176 30.23 -30.99 17.54
N LYS A 177 30.67 -31.77 16.54
CA LYS A 177 31.01 -33.18 16.68
C LYS A 177 32.17 -33.30 17.66
N HIS A 178 31.92 -34.04 18.71
CA HIS A 178 32.93 -34.45 19.68
C HIS A 178 33.79 -35.53 19.03
N ASP A 179 35.05 -35.16 18.67
CA ASP A 179 36.07 -36.10 18.32
C ASP A 179 36.55 -36.83 19.56
N ARG A 180 36.43 -38.16 19.58
CA ARG A 180 37.03 -39.01 20.55
C ARG A 180 38.48 -39.33 20.12
N PRO A 181 39.50 -39.18 20.95
CA PRO A 181 40.81 -39.66 20.64
C PRO A 181 40.84 -41.20 20.87
N ALA A 182 41.49 -41.87 19.92
CA ALA A 182 41.83 -43.29 20.04
C ALA A 182 42.89 -43.47 21.11
N ALA A 183 42.65 -44.45 21.98
CA ALA A 183 43.65 -44.91 22.93
C ALA A 183 44.36 -46.14 22.32
N PHE A 184 45.67 -46.15 22.46
CA PHE A 184 46.53 -47.33 22.40
C PHE A 184 46.23 -48.24 23.59
#